data_4b4255618f319339daf5df378a2caf71
#
_entry.id   4b4255618f319339daf5df378a2caf71
#
_cell.length_a   1.000
_cell.length_b   1.000
_cell.length_c   1.000
_cell.angle_alpha   90.00
_cell.angle_beta   90.00
_cell.angle_gamma   90.00
#
_symmetry.space_group_name_H-M   'P 1'
#
loop_
_entity.id
_entity.type
_entity.pdbx_description
1 polymer ?
#
loop_
_entity_poly.entity_id
_entity_poly.type
_entity_poly.pdbx_seq_one_letter_code
_entity_poly.pdbx_strand_id
1 'polypeptide(L)'
;MAIQPNHGEINVNPADEAAVRRLCQQLMDGWNRGSGADFAAAFTEDGDLVAFDGTRFKGREEIAPFHQQLFDKWMKGTRLVGQVQDVRFLSPDVALVHAVGSTIMKGKHEPSPERDSIQTLVATRQDGEWRLAAFQNTRVRPIGRSAVAFLIWTLSDWLWKIFRLNKRATHE
;
A
#
# COMPACT_ATOMS: atom_id res chain seq x y z
N MET A 1 8.90 -31.99 -20.24
CA MET A 1 8.86 -30.86 -21.19
C MET A 1 8.27 -29.68 -20.45
N ALA A 2 9.11 -28.80 -19.88
CA ALA A 2 8.68 -27.65 -19.10
C ALA A 2 8.20 -26.56 -20.06
N ILE A 3 6.93 -26.21 -19.98
CA ILE A 3 6.35 -25.08 -20.71
C ILE A 3 6.87 -23.82 -20.00
N GLN A 4 7.87 -23.19 -20.59
CA GLN A 4 8.26 -21.83 -20.21
C GLN A 4 7.12 -20.89 -20.64
N PRO A 5 6.50 -20.13 -19.75
CA PRO A 5 5.56 -19.10 -20.15
C PRO A 5 6.33 -18.06 -20.96
N ASN A 6 6.03 -17.97 -22.23
CA ASN A 6 6.54 -16.92 -23.11
C ASN A 6 5.87 -15.61 -22.67
N HIS A 7 6.48 -14.91 -21.71
CA HIS A 7 6.17 -13.51 -21.44
C HIS A 7 6.78 -12.71 -22.59
N GLY A 8 6.00 -12.54 -23.68
CA GLY A 8 6.37 -11.58 -24.71
C GLY A 8 6.71 -10.26 -24.02
N GLU A 9 7.88 -9.71 -24.29
CA GLU A 9 8.30 -8.41 -23.74
C GLU A 9 7.22 -7.39 -24.09
N ILE A 10 6.51 -6.91 -23.05
CA ILE A 10 5.55 -5.82 -23.23
C ILE A 10 6.40 -4.60 -23.56
N ASN A 11 6.28 -4.10 -24.78
CA ASN A 11 6.97 -2.87 -25.17
C ASN A 11 6.36 -1.70 -24.40
N VAL A 12 7.04 -1.30 -23.34
CA VAL A 12 6.59 -0.23 -22.43
C VAL A 12 7.01 1.10 -23.01
N ASN A 13 6.04 1.97 -23.26
CA ASN A 13 6.32 3.35 -23.60
C ASN A 13 6.80 4.11 -22.35
N PRO A 14 7.98 4.76 -22.37
CA PRO A 14 8.46 5.56 -21.24
C PRO A 14 7.48 6.65 -20.77
N ALA A 15 6.65 7.18 -21.68
CA ALA A 15 5.63 8.15 -21.32
C ALA A 15 4.52 7.53 -20.47
N ASP A 16 4.16 6.27 -20.69
CA ASP A 16 3.18 5.53 -19.89
C ASP A 16 3.73 5.25 -18.48
N GLU A 17 4.98 4.81 -18.37
CA GLU A 17 5.61 4.63 -17.06
C GLU A 17 5.65 5.95 -16.27
N ALA A 18 6.04 7.04 -16.92
CA ALA A 18 6.04 8.36 -16.29
C ALA A 18 4.61 8.79 -15.87
N ALA A 19 3.58 8.46 -16.65
CA ALA A 19 2.19 8.75 -16.31
C ALA A 19 1.74 7.95 -15.09
N VAL A 20 2.07 6.67 -15.02
CA VAL A 20 1.75 5.81 -13.86
C VAL A 20 2.47 6.31 -12.60
N ARG A 21 3.75 6.68 -12.69
CA ARG A 21 4.48 7.26 -11.54
C ARG A 21 3.86 8.57 -11.05
N ARG A 22 3.33 9.41 -11.97
CA ARG A 22 2.64 10.65 -11.60
C ARG A 22 1.37 10.43 -10.78
N LEU A 23 0.69 9.28 -10.89
CA LEU A 23 -0.48 8.98 -10.04
C LEU A 23 -0.11 8.93 -8.55
N CYS A 24 1.03 8.34 -8.21
CA CYS A 24 1.51 8.34 -6.83
C CYS A 24 1.86 9.75 -6.35
N GLN A 25 2.45 10.58 -7.20
CA GLN A 25 2.70 11.99 -6.88
C GLN A 25 1.39 12.75 -6.67
N GLN A 26 0.39 12.52 -7.52
CA GLN A 26 -0.93 13.14 -7.40
C GLN A 26 -1.62 12.79 -6.07
N LEU A 27 -1.53 11.53 -5.62
CA LEU A 27 -2.01 11.13 -4.29
C LEU A 27 -1.32 11.92 -3.17
N MET A 28 0.01 12.00 -3.21
CA MET A 28 0.79 12.75 -2.22
C MET A 28 0.44 14.24 -2.23
N ASP A 29 0.28 14.82 -3.41
CA ASP A 29 -0.08 16.23 -3.56
C ASP A 29 -1.48 16.51 -3.03
N GLY A 30 -2.47 15.65 -3.32
CA GLY A 30 -3.81 15.74 -2.77
C GLY A 30 -3.81 15.68 -1.23
N TRP A 31 -3.08 14.73 -0.67
CA TRP A 31 -2.88 14.64 0.79
C TRP A 31 -2.25 15.90 1.35
N ASN A 32 -1.14 16.36 0.77
CA ASN A 32 -0.36 17.48 1.26
C ASN A 32 -1.10 18.83 1.17
N ARG A 33 -2.08 18.92 0.25
CA ARG A 33 -3.03 20.05 0.19
C ARG A 33 -4.22 19.89 1.16
N GLY A 34 -4.42 18.71 1.73
CA GLY A 34 -5.59 18.40 2.55
C GLY A 34 -6.88 18.35 1.74
N SER A 35 -6.80 17.96 0.47
CA SER A 35 -7.93 17.88 -0.45
C SER A 35 -8.31 16.43 -0.71
N GLY A 36 -9.44 16.00 -0.16
CA GLY A 36 -10.00 14.66 -0.42
C GLY A 36 -10.38 14.46 -1.89
N ALA A 37 -10.88 15.50 -2.55
CA ALA A 37 -11.21 15.46 -3.97
C ALA A 37 -9.96 15.26 -4.85
N ASP A 38 -8.88 16.02 -4.61
CA ASP A 38 -7.63 15.89 -5.35
C ASP A 38 -6.97 14.53 -5.13
N PHE A 39 -7.04 14.01 -3.89
CA PHE A 39 -6.56 12.67 -3.56
C PHE A 39 -7.33 11.61 -4.34
N ALA A 40 -8.66 11.67 -4.34
CA ALA A 40 -9.53 10.72 -5.03
C ALA A 40 -9.45 10.84 -6.56
N ALA A 41 -9.06 11.99 -7.10
CA ALA A 41 -8.96 12.20 -8.56
C ALA A 41 -7.92 11.30 -9.24
N ALA A 42 -6.96 10.74 -8.50
CA ALA A 42 -6.02 9.76 -9.03
C ALA A 42 -6.66 8.40 -9.36
N PHE A 43 -7.84 8.09 -8.80
CA PHE A 43 -8.54 6.83 -9.00
C PHE A 43 -9.45 6.83 -10.22
N THR A 44 -9.82 5.64 -10.70
CA THR A 44 -11.00 5.45 -11.55
C THR A 44 -12.26 5.79 -10.76
N GLU A 45 -13.39 6.01 -11.41
CA GLU A 45 -14.63 6.34 -10.70
C GLU A 45 -15.05 5.24 -9.71
N ASP A 46 -14.80 3.99 -10.06
CA ASP A 46 -15.12 2.78 -9.29
C ASP A 46 -13.90 2.15 -8.57
N GLY A 47 -12.76 2.86 -8.54
CA GLY A 47 -11.52 2.34 -7.97
C GLY A 47 -11.59 2.00 -6.49
N ASP A 48 -10.89 0.95 -6.07
CA ASP A 48 -10.86 0.48 -4.70
C ASP A 48 -9.68 1.06 -3.91
N LEU A 49 -9.92 1.47 -2.67
CA LEU A 49 -8.86 1.79 -1.72
C LEU A 49 -9.03 0.94 -0.46
N VAL A 50 -7.97 0.22 -0.09
CA VAL A 50 -7.87 -0.49 1.19
C VAL A 50 -6.86 0.24 2.07
N ALA A 51 -7.33 0.80 3.18
CA ALA A 51 -6.51 1.51 4.15
C ALA A 51 -5.65 0.53 4.99
N PHE A 52 -4.69 1.07 5.74
CA PHE A 52 -3.74 0.28 6.54
C PHE A 52 -4.38 -0.56 7.67
N ASP A 53 -5.61 -0.24 8.06
CA ASP A 53 -6.41 -0.95 9.06
C ASP A 53 -7.37 -1.98 8.46
N GLY A 54 -7.35 -2.11 7.12
CA GLY A 54 -8.21 -3.02 6.37
C GLY A 54 -9.56 -2.42 5.96
N THR A 55 -9.85 -1.18 6.33
CA THR A 55 -11.07 -0.49 5.87
C THR A 55 -11.01 -0.31 4.36
N ARG A 56 -12.09 -0.69 3.66
CA ARG A 56 -12.21 -0.58 2.21
C ARG A 56 -13.16 0.55 1.85
N PHE A 57 -12.76 1.32 0.85
CA PHE A 57 -13.55 2.38 0.22
C PHE A 57 -13.68 2.07 -1.26
N LYS A 58 -14.90 2.17 -1.80
CA LYS A 58 -15.21 1.91 -3.19
C LYS A 58 -15.56 3.20 -3.91
N GLY A 59 -14.83 3.45 -5.01
CA GLY A 59 -15.08 4.61 -5.85
C GLY A 59 -14.65 5.94 -5.23
N ARG A 60 -14.53 6.94 -6.09
CA ARG A 60 -14.20 8.30 -5.67
C ARG A 60 -15.23 8.89 -4.69
N GLU A 61 -16.48 8.46 -4.81
CA GLU A 61 -17.59 8.93 -3.99
C GLU A 61 -17.44 8.57 -2.50
N GLU A 62 -16.77 7.46 -2.18
CA GLU A 62 -16.43 7.10 -0.80
C GLU A 62 -15.04 7.60 -0.40
N ILE A 63 -14.06 7.53 -1.32
CA ILE A 63 -12.67 7.92 -1.05
C ILE A 63 -12.55 9.42 -0.73
N ALA A 64 -13.19 10.28 -1.53
CA ALA A 64 -13.04 11.73 -1.39
C ALA A 64 -13.59 12.27 -0.07
N PRO A 65 -14.85 12.01 0.33
CA PRO A 65 -15.40 12.55 1.56
C PRO A 65 -14.73 11.98 2.81
N PHE A 66 -14.34 10.70 2.79
CA PHE A 66 -13.60 10.11 3.91
C PHE A 66 -12.25 10.81 4.11
N HIS A 67 -11.48 11.00 3.04
CA HIS A 67 -10.19 11.68 3.14
C HIS A 67 -10.34 13.15 3.50
N GLN A 68 -11.39 13.83 3.03
CA GLN A 68 -11.66 15.19 3.47
C GLN A 68 -11.92 15.26 4.98
N GLN A 69 -12.76 14.37 5.52
CA GLN A 69 -12.98 14.29 6.96
C GLN A 69 -11.71 13.96 7.74
N LEU A 70 -10.86 13.07 7.19
CA LEU A 70 -9.57 12.70 7.77
C LEU A 70 -8.64 13.94 7.86
N PHE A 71 -8.55 14.73 6.80
CA PHE A 71 -7.72 15.95 6.75
C PHE A 71 -8.24 17.07 7.64
N ASP A 72 -9.55 17.21 7.75
CA ASP A 72 -10.15 18.25 8.59
C ASP A 72 -9.97 18.00 10.09
N LYS A 73 -9.90 16.72 10.49
CA LYS A 73 -9.87 16.32 11.91
C LYS A 73 -8.52 15.77 12.35
N TRP A 74 -8.23 14.51 11.99
CA TRP A 74 -7.13 13.74 12.61
C TRP A 74 -5.78 13.95 11.95
N MET A 75 -5.79 14.24 10.64
CA MET A 75 -4.56 14.36 9.85
C MET A 75 -4.30 15.77 9.35
N LYS A 76 -4.92 16.77 10.01
CA LYS A 76 -4.75 18.18 9.66
C LYS A 76 -3.30 18.63 9.81
N GLY A 77 -2.72 19.13 8.71
CA GLY A 77 -1.35 19.64 8.68
C GLY A 77 -0.27 18.54 8.69
N THR A 78 -0.64 17.29 8.44
CA THR A 78 0.32 16.23 8.16
C THR A 78 0.80 16.32 6.71
N ARG A 79 1.97 15.71 6.43
CA ARG A 79 2.49 15.58 5.07
C ARG A 79 2.78 14.13 4.76
N LEU A 80 2.43 13.70 3.55
CA LEU A 80 2.78 12.41 3.01
C LEU A 80 4.09 12.52 2.22
N VAL A 81 5.01 11.61 2.47
CA VAL A 81 6.27 11.47 1.72
C VAL A 81 6.41 10.03 1.27
N GLY A 82 6.98 9.82 0.10
CA GLY A 82 7.14 8.47 -0.42
C GLY A 82 7.79 8.45 -1.80
N GLN A 83 7.99 7.26 -2.31
CA GLN A 83 8.54 7.05 -3.65
C GLN A 83 8.02 5.75 -4.25
N VAL A 84 7.88 5.74 -5.56
CA VAL A 84 7.62 4.52 -6.34
C VAL A 84 8.90 3.71 -6.41
N GLN A 85 8.84 2.46 -5.95
CA GLN A 85 9.96 1.53 -6.00
C GLN A 85 10.02 0.81 -7.35
N ASP A 86 8.86 0.32 -7.82
CA ASP A 86 8.77 -0.47 -9.02
C ASP A 86 7.47 -0.21 -9.78
N VAL A 87 7.53 -0.26 -11.10
CA VAL A 87 6.39 -0.25 -12.02
C VAL A 87 6.55 -1.40 -13.00
N ARG A 88 5.63 -2.34 -12.96
CA ARG A 88 5.62 -3.49 -13.86
C ARG A 88 4.33 -3.51 -14.67
N PHE A 89 4.45 -3.42 -15.99
CA PHE A 89 3.32 -3.55 -16.90
C PHE A 89 2.89 -5.02 -16.99
N LEU A 90 1.61 -5.27 -16.79
CA LEU A 90 0.98 -6.58 -16.92
C LEU A 90 0.34 -6.74 -18.30
N SER A 91 -0.05 -5.63 -18.92
CA SER A 91 -0.51 -5.48 -20.30
C SER A 91 -0.23 -4.04 -20.76
N PRO A 92 -0.46 -3.69 -22.04
CA PRO A 92 -0.32 -2.31 -22.51
C PRO A 92 -1.14 -1.28 -21.71
N ASP A 93 -2.23 -1.72 -21.09
CA ASP A 93 -3.18 -0.85 -20.38
C ASP A 93 -3.31 -1.15 -18.88
N VAL A 94 -2.45 -2.01 -18.32
CA VAL A 94 -2.47 -2.36 -16.89
C VAL A 94 -1.06 -2.39 -16.34
N ALA A 95 -0.83 -1.68 -15.26
CA ALA A 95 0.44 -1.67 -14.52
C ALA A 95 0.24 -1.98 -13.04
N LEU A 96 1.14 -2.80 -12.50
CA LEU A 96 1.30 -3.04 -11.08
C LEU A 96 2.40 -2.11 -10.54
N VAL A 97 2.13 -1.42 -9.45
CA VAL A 97 3.05 -0.47 -8.83
C VAL A 97 3.31 -0.86 -7.39
N HIS A 98 4.57 -0.85 -6.99
CA HIS A 98 4.97 -0.88 -5.59
C HIS A 98 5.57 0.45 -5.19
N ALA A 99 5.10 0.98 -4.07
CA ALA A 99 5.58 2.23 -3.50
C ALA A 99 5.79 2.08 -2.01
N VAL A 100 6.61 2.95 -1.45
CA VAL A 100 6.79 3.11 0.00
C VAL A 100 6.47 4.54 0.37
N GLY A 101 5.92 4.72 1.55
CA GLY A 101 5.59 6.04 2.04
C GLY A 101 5.52 6.10 3.55
N SER A 102 5.54 7.31 4.06
CA SER A 102 5.37 7.59 5.47
C SER A 102 4.67 8.92 5.67
N THR A 103 4.05 9.09 6.85
CA THR A 103 3.36 10.33 7.19
C THR A 103 4.18 11.12 8.20
N ILE A 104 4.50 12.36 7.85
CA ILE A 104 5.10 13.33 8.77
C ILE A 104 3.96 14.02 9.51
N MET A 105 3.94 13.89 10.84
CA MET A 105 2.91 14.49 11.68
C MET A 105 3.08 16.01 11.78
N LYS A 106 1.98 16.71 12.03
CA LYS A 106 1.99 18.17 12.22
C LYS A 106 3.04 18.57 13.25
N GLY A 107 3.87 19.56 12.90
CA GLY A 107 4.94 20.07 13.76
C GLY A 107 6.18 19.17 13.85
N LYS A 108 6.24 18.08 13.08
CA LYS A 108 7.43 17.26 12.92
C LYS A 108 8.13 17.55 11.59
N HIS A 109 9.43 17.29 11.52
CA HIS A 109 10.23 17.49 10.31
C HIS A 109 10.48 16.17 9.57
N GLU A 110 10.45 15.04 10.29
CA GLU A 110 10.75 13.72 9.77
C GLU A 110 9.61 12.73 10.07
N PRO A 111 9.42 11.72 9.22
CA PRO A 111 8.49 10.64 9.50
C PRO A 111 8.99 9.78 10.66
N SER A 112 8.08 9.12 11.35
CA SER A 112 8.44 8.14 12.37
C SER A 112 8.25 6.71 11.82
N PRO A 113 9.14 5.75 12.19
CA PRO A 113 9.13 4.40 11.63
C PRO A 113 7.79 3.65 11.78
N GLU A 114 7.01 3.95 12.81
CA GLU A 114 5.68 3.37 13.00
C GLU A 114 4.65 3.87 11.97
N ARG A 115 5.01 4.90 11.18
CA ARG A 115 4.19 5.44 10.10
C ARG A 115 4.59 4.91 8.72
N ASP A 116 5.67 4.14 8.65
CA ASP A 116 6.12 3.55 7.41
C ASP A 116 5.11 2.56 6.87
N SER A 117 4.91 2.61 5.58
CA SER A 117 3.97 1.75 4.88
C SER A 117 4.49 1.38 3.50
N ILE A 118 4.05 0.24 3.03
CA ILE A 118 4.23 -0.21 1.65
C ILE A 118 2.87 -0.23 0.97
N GLN A 119 2.83 0.18 -0.28
CA GLN A 119 1.61 0.21 -1.07
C GLN A 119 1.76 -0.69 -2.28
N THR A 120 0.67 -1.39 -2.60
CA THR A 120 0.48 -2.09 -3.87
C THR A 120 -0.67 -1.41 -4.60
N LEU A 121 -0.42 -0.95 -5.83
CA LEU A 121 -1.40 -0.25 -6.63
C LEU A 121 -1.55 -0.95 -7.99
N VAL A 122 -2.75 -0.91 -8.52
CA VAL A 122 -3.04 -1.30 -9.90
C VAL A 122 -3.49 -0.05 -10.65
N ALA A 123 -2.74 0.32 -11.67
CA ALA A 123 -3.09 1.39 -12.58
C ALA A 123 -3.67 0.80 -13.87
N THR A 124 -4.71 1.41 -14.39
CA THR A 124 -5.33 1.06 -15.68
C THR A 124 -5.41 2.28 -16.58
N ARG A 125 -5.30 2.06 -17.89
CA ARG A 125 -5.52 3.10 -18.89
C ARG A 125 -6.92 2.97 -19.45
N GLN A 126 -7.71 4.03 -19.34
CA GLN A 126 -9.06 4.15 -19.88
C GLN A 126 -9.13 5.47 -20.64
N ASP A 127 -9.66 5.45 -21.85
CA ASP A 127 -9.80 6.64 -22.72
C ASP A 127 -8.47 7.44 -22.88
N GLY A 128 -7.34 6.73 -22.92
CA GLY A 128 -6.01 7.31 -23.05
C GLY A 128 -5.40 7.86 -21.76
N GLU A 129 -6.12 7.82 -20.64
CA GLU A 129 -5.67 8.32 -19.34
C GLU A 129 -5.41 7.19 -18.35
N TRP A 130 -4.28 7.28 -17.62
CA TRP A 130 -3.97 6.39 -16.53
C TRP A 130 -4.67 6.81 -15.24
N ARG A 131 -5.27 5.84 -14.53
CA ARG A 131 -5.93 6.00 -13.23
C ARG A 131 -5.66 4.77 -12.36
N LEU A 132 -5.82 4.92 -11.05
CA LEU A 132 -5.72 3.82 -10.10
C LEU A 132 -7.05 3.06 -10.02
N ALA A 133 -7.04 1.79 -10.43
CA ALA A 133 -8.16 0.87 -10.25
C ALA A 133 -8.17 0.27 -8.84
N ALA A 134 -6.99 0.09 -8.23
CA ALA A 134 -6.88 -0.41 -6.87
C ALA A 134 -5.66 0.19 -6.16
N PHE A 135 -5.81 0.36 -4.85
CA PHE A 135 -4.75 0.80 -3.94
C PHE A 135 -4.87 0.03 -2.62
N GLN A 136 -3.81 -0.61 -2.19
CA GLN A 136 -3.74 -1.19 -0.86
C GLN A 136 -2.56 -0.63 -0.08
N ASN A 137 -2.83 -0.16 1.12
CA ASN A 137 -1.84 0.36 2.05
C ASN A 137 -1.59 -0.66 3.17
N THR A 138 -0.34 -1.01 3.40
CA THR A 138 0.06 -1.94 4.46
C THR A 138 1.09 -1.27 5.37
N ARG A 139 0.79 -1.23 6.66
CA ARG A 139 1.73 -0.71 7.66
C ARG A 139 2.92 -1.64 7.78
N VAL A 140 4.14 -1.11 7.66
CA VAL A 140 5.36 -1.87 7.88
C VAL A 140 5.51 -2.14 9.37
N ARG A 141 5.46 -3.42 9.75
CA ARG A 141 5.71 -3.87 11.11
C ARG A 141 6.79 -4.95 11.08
N PRO A 142 8.08 -4.59 11.21
CA PRO A 142 9.16 -5.56 11.20
C PRO A 142 9.00 -6.55 12.35
N ILE A 143 8.88 -7.83 12.02
CA ILE A 143 8.87 -8.90 13.01
C ILE A 143 10.27 -8.97 13.63
N GLY A 144 10.37 -8.97 14.97
CA GLY A 144 11.64 -9.19 15.69
C GLY A 144 12.48 -7.94 15.99
N ARG A 145 12.04 -6.72 15.68
CA ARG A 145 12.73 -5.50 16.14
C ARG A 145 12.40 -5.09 17.57
N SER A 146 11.41 -5.69 18.21
CA SER A 146 11.11 -5.51 19.62
C SER A 146 11.59 -6.73 20.39
N ALA A 147 12.39 -6.53 21.45
CA ALA A 147 12.79 -7.60 22.37
C ALA A 147 11.58 -8.36 22.92
N VAL A 148 10.45 -7.67 23.09
CA VAL A 148 9.18 -8.26 23.54
C VAL A 148 8.58 -9.18 22.47
N ALA A 149 8.62 -8.78 21.19
CA ALA A 149 8.11 -9.63 20.10
C ALA A 149 8.98 -10.88 19.93
N PHE A 150 10.29 -10.78 20.10
CA PHE A 150 11.21 -11.91 20.09
C PHE A 150 10.96 -12.86 21.28
N LEU A 151 10.71 -12.32 22.47
CA LEU A 151 10.34 -13.09 23.66
C LEU A 151 9.00 -13.82 23.50
N ILE A 152 7.99 -13.16 22.97
CA ILE A 152 6.69 -13.78 22.69
C ILE A 152 6.84 -14.91 21.66
N TRP A 153 7.65 -14.71 20.62
CA TRP A 153 7.86 -15.73 19.59
C TRP A 153 8.62 -16.94 20.13
N THR A 154 9.68 -16.72 20.93
CA THR A 154 10.43 -17.80 21.60
C THR A 154 9.60 -18.56 22.65
N LEU A 155 8.76 -17.87 23.40
CA LEU A 155 7.83 -18.49 24.36
C LEU A 155 6.75 -19.32 23.64
N SER A 156 6.20 -18.81 22.53
CA SER A 156 5.20 -19.55 21.76
C SER A 156 5.79 -20.81 21.12
N ASP A 157 7.00 -20.74 20.57
CA ASP A 157 7.71 -21.89 20.00
C ASP A 157 8.05 -22.94 21.06
N TRP A 158 8.45 -22.50 22.27
CA TRP A 158 8.71 -23.38 23.40
C TRP A 158 7.44 -24.09 23.89
N LEU A 159 6.32 -23.35 24.04
CA LEU A 159 5.01 -23.92 24.38
C LEU A 159 4.53 -24.94 23.34
N TRP A 160 4.70 -24.65 22.04
CA TRP A 160 4.36 -25.59 20.98
C TRP A 160 5.18 -26.88 21.05
N LYS A 161 6.46 -26.81 21.40
CA LYS A 161 7.32 -28.00 21.60
C LYS A 161 6.84 -28.82 22.78
N ILE A 162 6.48 -28.21 23.91
CA ILE A 162 5.94 -28.91 25.07
C ILE A 162 4.62 -29.59 24.74
N PHE A 163 3.68 -28.92 24.06
CA PHE A 163 2.40 -29.51 23.66
C PHE A 163 2.56 -30.67 22.69
N ARG A 164 3.53 -30.62 21.78
CA ARG A 164 3.85 -31.73 20.88
C ARG A 164 4.46 -32.94 21.60
N LEU A 165 5.29 -32.72 22.60
CA LEU A 165 5.91 -33.80 23.39
C LEU A 165 4.85 -34.49 24.28
N ASN A 166 3.92 -33.75 24.87
CA ASN A 166 2.86 -34.31 25.70
C ASN A 166 1.86 -35.15 24.90
N LYS A 167 1.58 -34.82 23.64
CA LYS A 167 0.72 -35.65 22.76
C LYS A 167 1.36 -36.96 22.34
N ARG A 168 2.68 -37.11 22.38
CA ARG A 168 3.36 -38.37 22.08
C ARG A 168 3.40 -39.32 23.29
N ALA A 169 3.36 -38.80 24.51
CA ALA A 169 3.38 -39.58 25.74
C ALA A 169 2.01 -40.18 26.14
N THR A 170 0.92 -39.82 25.47
CA THR A 170 -0.44 -40.33 25.74
C THR A 170 -0.90 -41.39 24.71
N HIS A 171 -0.01 -41.89 23.86
CA HIS A 171 -0.28 -42.94 22.85
C HIS A 171 0.66 -44.14 22.95
N GLU A 172 1.36 -44.30 24.10
CA GLU A 172 1.97 -45.56 24.56
C GLU A 172 1.17 -46.04 25.79
#